data_0dfe16d3b0fc11058f99faa57ec208c4
#
_entry.id   0dfe16d3b0fc11058f99faa57ec208c4
#
_cell.length_a   1.000
_cell.length_b   1.000
_cell.length_c   1.000
_cell.angle_alpha   90.00
_cell.angle_beta   90.00
_cell.angle_gamma   90.00
#
_symmetry.space_group_name_H-M   'P 1'
#
loop_
_entity.id
_entity.type
_entity.pdbx_description
1 polymer ?
#
loop_
_entity_poly.entity_id
_entity_poly.type
_entity_poly.pdbx_seq_one_letter_code
_entity_poly.pdbx_strand_id
1 'polypeptide(L)'
;MTRELLDCDEAPFYTLGPLVSDIGAGYDHITGAIGASIIGHLGTAMLCYVTQKEHLGLPERDDVRQGVVTYKLAAHAADLAKGHPAAFVRDYAMSKARYEFRWHDQFHLSLDPERALEFHDQTLPEESQKKKHFCSMCGEHFCSMRANRKFRKTLQSQQEPSVEEHPAGACPLEAADQPNLQDASSQSPCSSSEKLANV
;
A
#
# COMPACT_ATOMS: atom_id res chain seq x y z
N MET A 1 7.54 16.56 -18.07
CA MET A 1 7.04 16.90 -16.73
C MET A 1 8.17 16.95 -15.71
N THR A 2 8.67 15.84 -15.15
CA THR A 2 9.69 15.87 -14.08
C THR A 2 10.95 16.64 -14.50
N ARG A 3 11.43 16.42 -15.72
CA ARG A 3 12.57 17.16 -16.27
C ARG A 3 12.27 18.66 -16.41
N GLU A 4 11.08 19.01 -16.91
CA GLU A 4 10.61 20.38 -17.06
C GLU A 4 10.51 21.09 -15.69
N LEU A 5 9.97 20.43 -14.66
CA LEU A 5 9.97 20.93 -13.28
C LEU A 5 11.39 21.26 -12.78
N LEU A 6 12.35 20.38 -13.04
CA LEU A 6 13.72 20.53 -12.57
C LEU A 6 14.49 21.58 -13.37
N ASP A 7 14.22 21.68 -14.68
CA ASP A 7 14.95 22.58 -15.59
C ASP A 7 14.40 24.02 -15.53
N CYS A 8 13.11 24.18 -15.22
CA CYS A 8 12.42 25.47 -15.25
C CYS A 8 12.07 26.04 -13.89
N ASP A 9 12.32 25.30 -12.80
CA ASP A 9 11.99 25.74 -11.42
C ASP A 9 10.50 26.12 -11.27
N GLU A 10 9.62 25.45 -11.99
CA GLU A 10 8.20 25.78 -12.05
C GLU A 10 7.42 25.26 -10.84
N ALA A 11 6.23 25.86 -10.65
CA ALA A 11 5.28 25.45 -9.64
C ALA A 11 4.76 24.02 -9.85
N PRO A 12 4.25 23.33 -8.80
CA PRO A 12 3.81 21.95 -8.91
C PRO A 12 2.73 21.75 -9.98
N PHE A 13 2.88 20.67 -10.78
CA PHE A 13 1.95 20.32 -11.84
C PHE A 13 0.62 19.78 -11.31
N TYR A 14 -0.44 20.22 -11.94
CA TYR A 14 -1.77 19.66 -11.87
C TYR A 14 -2.08 18.91 -13.16
N THR A 15 -2.58 17.67 -13.05
CA THR A 15 -2.97 16.86 -14.21
C THR A 15 -4.41 16.41 -14.13
N LEU A 16 -5.09 16.49 -15.27
CA LEU A 16 -6.48 16.08 -15.45
C LEU A 16 -6.54 14.88 -16.39
N GLY A 17 -7.17 13.80 -15.94
CA GLY A 17 -7.59 12.65 -16.75
C GLY A 17 -6.54 12.09 -17.70
N PRO A 18 -5.35 11.65 -17.26
CA PRO A 18 -4.34 11.09 -18.14
C PRO A 18 -4.75 9.69 -18.60
N LEU A 19 -5.65 9.63 -19.59
CA LEU A 19 -6.15 8.37 -20.15
C LEU A 19 -5.03 7.60 -20.83
N VAL A 20 -4.88 6.33 -20.49
CA VAL A 20 -3.88 5.44 -21.09
C VAL A 20 -4.41 4.68 -22.30
N SER A 21 -5.72 4.73 -22.55
CA SER A 21 -6.40 4.03 -23.65
C SER A 21 -7.76 4.66 -23.90
N ASP A 22 -8.17 4.70 -25.17
CA ASP A 22 -9.45 5.27 -25.61
C ASP A 22 -10.60 4.25 -25.63
N ILE A 23 -10.33 2.96 -25.45
CA ILE A 23 -11.36 1.92 -25.50
C ILE A 23 -12.25 1.84 -24.26
N GLY A 24 -11.95 2.62 -23.24
CA GLY A 24 -12.55 2.54 -21.90
C GLY A 24 -13.79 3.43 -21.72
N ALA A 25 -14.56 3.72 -22.75
CA ALA A 25 -15.79 4.50 -22.61
C ALA A 25 -16.71 3.93 -21.52
N GLY A 26 -17.12 4.76 -20.56
CA GLY A 26 -17.84 4.33 -19.36
C GLY A 26 -16.93 3.83 -18.22
N TYR A 27 -15.62 3.77 -18.43
CA TYR A 27 -14.60 3.36 -17.46
C TYR A 27 -13.44 4.37 -17.37
N ASP A 28 -13.66 5.62 -17.78
CA ASP A 28 -12.63 6.65 -17.85
C ASP A 28 -11.97 6.93 -16.49
N HIS A 29 -12.71 6.76 -15.38
CA HIS A 29 -12.15 6.81 -14.05
C HIS A 29 -11.08 5.74 -13.79
N ILE A 30 -11.17 4.57 -14.42
CA ILE A 30 -10.16 3.48 -14.29
C ILE A 30 -8.97 3.75 -15.22
N THR A 31 -9.22 4.01 -16.50
CA THR A 31 -8.15 4.28 -17.48
C THR A 31 -7.36 5.54 -17.11
N GLY A 32 -8.04 6.56 -16.58
CA GLY A 32 -7.42 7.76 -16.07
C GLY A 32 -6.63 7.52 -14.77
N ALA A 33 -7.13 6.68 -13.85
CA ALA A 33 -6.40 6.35 -12.62
C ALA A 33 -5.10 5.57 -12.89
N ILE A 34 -5.08 4.70 -13.89
CA ILE A 34 -3.85 4.00 -14.32
C ILE A 34 -2.81 5.04 -14.75
N GLY A 35 -3.18 5.97 -15.63
CA GLY A 35 -2.30 7.05 -16.07
C GLY A 35 -1.92 7.99 -14.93
N ALA A 36 -2.85 8.29 -14.04
CA ALA A 36 -2.62 9.14 -12.87
C ALA A 36 -1.59 8.53 -11.91
N SER A 37 -1.61 7.21 -11.72
CA SER A 37 -0.59 6.53 -10.91
C SER A 37 0.81 6.67 -11.52
N ILE A 38 0.92 6.49 -12.83
CA ILE A 38 2.18 6.61 -13.56
C ILE A 38 2.71 8.04 -13.48
N ILE A 39 1.89 9.01 -13.84
CA ILE A 39 2.31 10.41 -13.90
C ILE A 39 2.54 11.01 -12.51
N GLY A 40 1.77 10.56 -11.51
CA GLY A 40 1.94 10.91 -10.11
C GLY A 40 3.27 10.41 -9.54
N HIS A 41 3.70 9.22 -9.93
CA HIS A 41 5.03 8.71 -9.59
C HIS A 41 6.14 9.56 -10.23
N LEU A 42 5.93 10.07 -11.44
CA LEU A 42 6.90 10.84 -12.20
C LEU A 42 6.95 12.35 -11.86
N GLY A 43 6.16 12.84 -10.92
CA GLY A 43 6.29 14.21 -10.43
C GLY A 43 5.03 15.07 -10.40
N THR A 44 3.87 14.58 -10.85
CA THR A 44 2.62 15.34 -10.68
C THR A 44 2.31 15.52 -9.20
N ALA A 45 2.02 16.77 -8.80
CA ALA A 45 1.73 17.13 -7.43
C ALA A 45 0.23 17.04 -7.09
N MET A 46 -0.64 17.22 -8.07
CA MET A 46 -2.09 17.19 -7.91
C MET A 46 -2.76 16.46 -9.07
N LEU A 47 -3.65 15.54 -8.73
CA LEU A 47 -4.45 14.77 -9.68
C LEU A 47 -5.90 15.22 -9.63
N CYS A 48 -6.49 15.55 -10.78
CA CYS A 48 -7.93 15.73 -10.91
C CYS A 48 -8.60 14.39 -11.17
N TYR A 49 -9.71 14.12 -10.50
CA TYR A 49 -10.50 12.93 -10.77
C TYR A 49 -11.34 13.11 -12.05
N VAL A 50 -11.65 11.99 -12.69
CA VAL A 50 -12.70 11.84 -13.68
C VAL A 50 -13.71 10.79 -13.24
N THR A 51 -14.92 10.87 -13.76
CA THR A 51 -15.98 9.89 -13.48
C THR A 51 -16.10 8.88 -14.61
N GLN A 52 -16.86 7.82 -14.39
CA GLN A 52 -17.19 6.83 -15.41
C GLN A 52 -18.06 7.43 -16.54
N LYS A 53 -18.73 8.56 -16.30
CA LYS A 53 -19.59 9.25 -17.27
C LYS A 53 -18.88 10.34 -18.05
N GLU A 54 -17.55 10.43 -17.94
CA GLU A 54 -16.76 11.43 -18.66
C GLU A 54 -17.05 11.32 -20.16
N HIS A 55 -17.33 12.46 -20.79
CA HIS A 55 -17.72 12.57 -22.20
C HIS A 55 -19.02 11.83 -22.63
N LEU A 56 -19.72 11.19 -21.68
CA LEU A 56 -20.94 10.42 -21.97
C LEU A 56 -22.20 11.02 -21.36
N GLY A 57 -22.10 11.67 -20.19
CA GLY A 57 -23.24 12.21 -19.51
C GLY A 57 -22.89 12.99 -18.24
N LEU A 58 -23.91 13.52 -17.57
CA LEU A 58 -23.73 14.23 -16.32
C LEU A 58 -23.54 13.23 -15.16
N PRO A 59 -22.51 13.41 -14.35
CA PRO A 59 -22.27 12.53 -13.21
C PRO A 59 -23.25 12.83 -12.06
N GLU A 60 -23.68 11.78 -11.40
CA GLU A 60 -24.41 11.83 -10.14
C GLU A 60 -23.45 11.80 -8.95
N ARG A 61 -23.99 11.96 -7.71
CA ARG A 61 -23.20 11.97 -6.49
C ARG A 61 -22.31 10.73 -6.33
N ASP A 62 -22.85 9.55 -6.63
CA ASP A 62 -22.13 8.28 -6.47
C ASP A 62 -21.05 8.11 -7.55
N ASP A 63 -21.27 8.62 -8.75
CA ASP A 63 -20.25 8.67 -9.80
C ASP A 63 -19.06 9.53 -9.37
N VAL A 64 -19.33 10.69 -8.77
CA VAL A 64 -18.29 11.59 -8.24
C VAL A 64 -17.54 10.90 -7.08
N ARG A 65 -18.26 10.29 -6.13
CA ARG A 65 -17.65 9.53 -5.04
C ARG A 65 -16.70 8.47 -5.56
N GLN A 66 -17.16 7.67 -6.52
CA GLN A 66 -16.35 6.61 -7.13
C GLN A 66 -15.12 7.17 -7.84
N GLY A 67 -15.28 8.24 -8.61
CA GLY A 67 -14.16 8.91 -9.27
C GLY A 67 -13.11 9.39 -8.28
N VAL A 68 -13.53 10.11 -7.23
CA VAL A 68 -12.63 10.62 -6.19
C VAL A 68 -11.88 9.48 -5.47
N VAL A 69 -12.58 8.41 -5.07
CA VAL A 69 -11.95 7.27 -4.40
C VAL A 69 -10.94 6.58 -5.32
N THR A 70 -11.28 6.42 -6.59
CA THR A 70 -10.39 5.81 -7.60
C THR A 70 -9.10 6.62 -7.75
N TYR A 71 -9.19 7.95 -7.83
CA TYR A 71 -8.00 8.80 -7.95
C TYR A 71 -7.21 8.92 -6.64
N LYS A 72 -7.84 8.79 -5.48
CA LYS A 72 -7.11 8.63 -4.22
C LYS A 72 -6.31 7.33 -4.18
N LEU A 73 -6.83 6.24 -4.75
CA LEU A 73 -6.08 4.99 -4.90
C LEU A 73 -4.89 5.17 -5.84
N ALA A 74 -5.07 5.87 -6.96
CA ALA A 74 -4.00 6.19 -7.90
C ALA A 74 -2.88 7.03 -7.23
N ALA A 75 -3.27 8.07 -6.48
CA ALA A 75 -2.33 8.90 -5.73
C ALA A 75 -1.57 8.10 -4.66
N HIS A 76 -2.27 7.24 -3.91
CA HIS A 76 -1.65 6.38 -2.90
C HIS A 76 -0.64 5.40 -3.53
N ALA A 77 -0.98 4.79 -4.68
CA ALA A 77 -0.07 3.94 -5.42
C ALA A 77 1.19 4.70 -5.89
N ALA A 78 1.02 5.92 -6.38
CA ALA A 78 2.13 6.79 -6.77
C ALA A 78 3.02 7.15 -5.57
N ASP A 79 2.44 7.44 -4.40
CA ASP A 79 3.16 7.75 -3.18
C ASP A 79 3.95 6.55 -2.65
N LEU A 80 3.40 5.35 -2.71
CA LEU A 80 4.13 4.11 -2.41
C LEU A 80 5.31 3.93 -3.36
N ALA A 81 5.12 4.14 -4.66
CA ALA A 81 6.17 4.01 -5.66
C ALA A 81 7.31 5.04 -5.48
N LYS A 82 6.98 6.25 -5.00
CA LYS A 82 7.97 7.29 -4.63
C LYS A 82 8.67 7.02 -3.30
N GLY A 83 8.24 6.06 -2.51
CA GLY A 83 8.78 5.79 -1.18
C GLY A 83 8.28 6.75 -0.10
N HIS A 84 7.10 7.36 -0.25
CA HIS A 84 6.58 8.32 0.72
C HIS A 84 6.27 7.66 2.07
N PRO A 85 6.89 8.08 3.19
CA PRO A 85 6.80 7.38 4.46
C PRO A 85 5.37 7.23 4.99
N ALA A 86 4.54 8.26 4.89
CA ALA A 86 3.16 8.23 5.36
C ALA A 86 2.29 7.21 4.58
N ALA A 87 2.54 7.04 3.28
CA ALA A 87 1.86 6.04 2.46
C ALA A 87 2.21 4.62 2.95
N PHE A 88 3.49 4.35 3.19
CA PHE A 88 3.95 3.06 3.73
C PHE A 88 3.36 2.74 5.10
N VAL A 89 3.29 3.70 6.01
CA VAL A 89 2.73 3.50 7.35
C VAL A 89 1.27 3.05 7.26
N ARG A 90 0.47 3.74 6.44
CA ARG A 90 -0.95 3.41 6.26
C ARG A 90 -1.14 2.04 5.60
N ASP A 91 -0.40 1.78 4.53
CA ASP A 91 -0.50 0.53 3.76
C ASP A 91 -0.04 -0.66 4.60
N TYR A 92 1.05 -0.52 5.35
CA TYR A 92 1.50 -1.53 6.29
C TYR A 92 0.47 -1.81 7.40
N ALA A 93 -0.14 -0.77 7.98
CA ALA A 93 -1.20 -0.93 8.97
C ALA A 93 -2.40 -1.70 8.40
N MET A 94 -2.82 -1.38 7.17
CA MET A 94 -3.86 -2.12 6.46
C MET A 94 -3.47 -3.58 6.21
N SER A 95 -2.27 -3.84 5.72
CA SER A 95 -1.75 -5.19 5.48
C SER A 95 -1.76 -6.02 6.75
N LYS A 96 -1.32 -5.44 7.88
CA LYS A 96 -1.36 -6.09 9.19
C LYS A 96 -2.78 -6.38 9.65
N ALA A 97 -3.69 -5.40 9.53
CA ALA A 97 -5.09 -5.58 9.87
C ALA A 97 -5.76 -6.69 9.04
N ARG A 98 -5.44 -6.78 7.74
CA ARG A 98 -5.91 -7.86 6.85
C ARG A 98 -5.35 -9.22 7.25
N TYR A 99 -4.09 -9.31 7.54
CA TYR A 99 -3.46 -10.56 7.97
C TYR A 99 -4.04 -11.08 9.29
N GLU A 100 -4.37 -10.16 10.22
CA GLU A 100 -4.91 -10.47 11.53
C GLU A 100 -6.44 -10.63 11.55
N PHE A 101 -7.13 -10.39 10.42
CA PHE A 101 -8.58 -10.36 10.30
C PHE A 101 -9.25 -9.35 11.24
N ARG A 102 -8.61 -8.20 11.45
CA ARG A 102 -9.18 -7.09 12.22
C ARG A 102 -10.07 -6.24 11.31
N TRP A 103 -11.30 -6.70 11.11
CA TRP A 103 -12.25 -6.13 10.14
C TRP A 103 -12.52 -4.66 10.35
N HIS A 104 -12.80 -4.23 11.59
CA HIS A 104 -13.06 -2.81 11.90
C HIS A 104 -11.87 -1.92 11.55
N ASP A 105 -10.65 -2.36 11.83
CA ASP A 105 -9.44 -1.60 11.47
C ASP A 105 -9.27 -1.52 9.95
N GLN A 106 -9.60 -2.61 9.21
CA GLN A 106 -9.58 -2.58 7.75
C GLN A 106 -10.56 -1.54 7.19
N PHE A 107 -11.77 -1.45 7.75
CA PHE A 107 -12.75 -0.46 7.31
C PHE A 107 -12.26 0.96 7.60
N HIS A 108 -11.78 1.25 8.83
CA HIS A 108 -11.27 2.57 9.20
C HIS A 108 -10.04 3.01 8.39
N LEU A 109 -9.17 2.08 8.02
CA LEU A 109 -7.98 2.37 7.21
C LEU A 109 -8.29 2.49 5.72
N SER A 110 -9.45 2.00 5.26
CA SER A 110 -9.83 2.04 3.86
C SER A 110 -10.09 3.47 3.36
N LEU A 111 -10.06 3.68 2.06
CA LEU A 111 -10.41 4.96 1.44
C LEU A 111 -11.91 5.17 1.29
N ASP A 112 -12.67 4.08 1.33
CA ASP A 112 -14.13 4.06 1.31
C ASP A 112 -14.64 3.06 2.35
N PRO A 113 -14.69 3.46 3.64
CA PRO A 113 -15.04 2.58 4.74
C PRO A 113 -16.49 2.09 4.68
N GLU A 114 -17.42 2.93 4.24
CA GLU A 114 -18.85 2.58 4.14
C GLU A 114 -19.05 1.47 3.12
N ARG A 115 -18.45 1.59 1.93
CA ARG A 115 -18.54 0.58 0.89
C ARG A 115 -17.84 -0.73 1.28
N ALA A 116 -16.72 -0.62 1.97
CA ALA A 116 -15.99 -1.80 2.46
C ALA A 116 -16.82 -2.58 3.49
N LEU A 117 -17.49 -1.88 4.41
CA LEU A 117 -18.40 -2.45 5.39
C LEU A 117 -19.62 -3.08 4.71
N GLU A 118 -20.27 -2.35 3.81
CA GLU A 118 -21.42 -2.84 3.05
C GLU A 118 -21.11 -4.16 2.35
N PHE A 119 -20.03 -4.24 1.61
CA PHE A 119 -19.63 -5.46 0.89
C PHE A 119 -19.28 -6.61 1.81
N HIS A 120 -18.66 -6.33 2.94
CA HIS A 120 -18.36 -7.35 3.94
C HIS A 120 -19.65 -7.93 4.54
N ASP A 121 -20.63 -7.09 4.81
CA ASP A 121 -21.85 -7.47 5.51
C ASP A 121 -22.92 -8.11 4.60
N GLN A 122 -22.89 -7.83 3.28
CA GLN A 122 -23.88 -8.34 2.32
C GLN A 122 -24.11 -9.87 2.38
N THR A 123 -23.07 -10.62 2.68
CA THR A 123 -23.09 -12.08 2.65
C THR A 123 -22.90 -12.73 4.02
N LEU A 124 -22.84 -11.93 5.07
CA LEU A 124 -22.65 -12.36 6.46
C LEU A 124 -23.79 -11.85 7.35
N PRO A 125 -24.97 -12.47 7.29
CA PRO A 125 -26.17 -11.96 7.96
C PRO A 125 -26.09 -12.00 9.50
N GLU A 126 -25.24 -12.87 10.06
CA GLU A 126 -25.10 -13.01 11.51
C GLU A 126 -23.87 -12.24 12.04
N GLU A 127 -24.04 -11.51 13.12
CA GLU A 127 -22.97 -10.76 13.82
C GLU A 127 -21.78 -11.66 14.24
N SER A 128 -22.09 -12.93 14.58
CA SER A 128 -21.06 -13.93 14.91
C SER A 128 -20.14 -14.26 13.71
N GLN A 129 -20.66 -14.15 12.50
CA GLN A 129 -19.93 -14.45 11.26
C GLN A 129 -19.04 -13.29 10.84
N LYS A 130 -19.45 -12.06 11.12
CA LYS A 130 -18.69 -10.84 10.79
C LYS A 130 -17.34 -10.72 11.52
N LYS A 131 -17.16 -11.42 12.63
CA LYS A 131 -15.92 -11.44 13.44
C LYS A 131 -15.00 -12.62 13.13
N LYS A 132 -15.37 -13.49 12.20
CA LYS A 132 -14.58 -14.69 11.88
C LYS A 132 -13.29 -14.37 11.13
N HIS A 133 -12.31 -15.27 11.25
CA HIS A 133 -11.01 -15.16 10.59
C HIS A 133 -11.02 -15.73 9.16
N PHE A 134 -12.03 -15.38 8.39
CA PHE A 134 -12.16 -15.66 6.96
C PHE A 134 -13.24 -14.71 6.37
N CYS A 135 -13.23 -14.52 5.06
CA CYS A 135 -14.27 -13.76 4.36
C CYS A 135 -15.28 -14.73 3.70
N SER A 136 -16.45 -14.23 3.36
CA SER A 136 -17.51 -14.98 2.70
C SER A 136 -17.08 -15.60 1.36
N MET A 137 -16.17 -14.94 0.63
CA MET A 137 -15.67 -15.44 -0.66
C MET A 137 -14.87 -16.74 -0.51
N CYS A 138 -13.94 -16.80 0.46
CA CYS A 138 -13.10 -17.99 0.68
C CYS A 138 -13.75 -19.02 1.60
N GLY A 139 -14.65 -18.59 2.47
CA GLY A 139 -15.23 -19.44 3.51
C GLY A 139 -14.21 -19.94 4.51
N GLU A 140 -14.62 -20.90 5.32
CA GLU A 140 -13.78 -21.41 6.41
C GLU A 140 -12.62 -22.30 5.92
N HIS A 141 -12.82 -23.02 4.84
CA HIS A 141 -11.90 -24.08 4.41
C HIS A 141 -10.86 -23.61 3.40
N PHE A 142 -11.16 -22.60 2.58
CA PHE A 142 -10.32 -22.19 1.45
C PHE A 142 -9.57 -20.87 1.68
N CYS A 143 -9.58 -20.30 2.89
CA CYS A 143 -8.85 -19.08 3.19
C CYS A 143 -7.34 -19.36 3.30
N SER A 144 -6.57 -18.89 2.33
CA SER A 144 -5.10 -19.04 2.28
C SER A 144 -4.41 -18.38 3.48
N MET A 145 -4.91 -17.25 3.96
CA MET A 145 -4.39 -16.56 5.15
C MET A 145 -4.56 -17.40 6.41
N ARG A 146 -5.72 -18.02 6.57
CA ARG A 146 -6.00 -18.94 7.70
C ARG A 146 -5.13 -20.19 7.61
N ALA A 147 -5.00 -20.78 6.43
CA ALA A 147 -4.15 -21.94 6.19
C ALA A 147 -2.68 -21.64 6.53
N ASN A 148 -2.16 -20.51 6.06
CA ASN A 148 -0.79 -20.07 6.36
C ASN A 148 -0.58 -19.85 7.86
N ARG A 149 -1.53 -19.22 8.55
CA ARG A 149 -1.44 -19.02 10.01
C ARG A 149 -1.42 -20.35 10.78
N LYS A 150 -2.25 -21.31 10.35
CA LYS A 150 -2.25 -22.66 10.94
C LYS A 150 -0.91 -23.36 10.73
N PHE A 151 -0.38 -23.30 9.51
CA PHE A 151 0.91 -23.89 9.15
C PHE A 151 2.06 -23.29 9.96
N ARG A 152 2.12 -21.95 10.07
CA ARG A 152 3.16 -21.28 10.89
C ARG A 152 3.11 -21.69 12.35
N LYS A 153 1.92 -21.81 12.95
CA LYS A 153 1.78 -22.30 14.33
C LYS A 153 2.30 -23.72 14.49
N THR A 154 2.02 -24.60 13.52
CA THR A 154 2.54 -25.98 13.55
C THR A 154 4.06 -26.02 13.44
N LEU A 155 4.66 -25.19 12.59
CA LEU A 155 6.12 -25.10 12.50
C LEU A 155 6.75 -24.58 13.80
N GLN A 156 6.15 -23.57 14.42
CA GLN A 156 6.64 -23.02 15.69
C GLN A 156 6.60 -24.05 16.81
N SER A 157 5.51 -24.83 16.92
CA SER A 157 5.39 -25.91 17.92
C SER A 157 6.37 -27.08 17.68
N GLN A 158 6.88 -27.24 16.47
CA GLN A 158 7.92 -28.25 16.16
C GLN A 158 9.34 -27.73 16.39
N GLN A 159 9.53 -26.42 16.53
CA GLN A 159 10.82 -25.77 16.74
C GLN A 159 11.11 -25.41 18.21
N GLU A 160 10.15 -25.60 19.13
CA GLU A 160 10.45 -25.50 20.54
C GLU A 160 11.32 -26.71 20.94
N PRO A 161 12.63 -26.52 21.20
CA PRO A 161 13.43 -27.59 21.75
C PRO A 161 12.89 -27.90 23.14
N SER A 162 12.69 -29.18 23.45
CA SER A 162 12.55 -29.65 24.81
C SER A 162 13.74 -29.10 25.59
N VAL A 163 13.49 -28.13 26.45
CA VAL A 163 14.50 -27.65 27.42
C VAL A 163 14.68 -28.77 28.40
N GLU A 164 15.65 -29.65 28.15
CA GLU A 164 16.25 -30.46 29.19
C GLU A 164 16.98 -29.50 30.13
N GLU A 165 16.45 -29.37 31.33
CA GLU A 165 17.09 -28.65 32.42
C GLU A 165 18.48 -29.25 32.65
N HIS A 166 19.51 -28.58 32.12
CA HIS A 166 20.87 -28.84 32.59
C HIS A 166 21.10 -28.10 33.91
N PRO A 167 21.57 -28.79 34.94
CA PRO A 167 21.85 -28.17 36.22
C PRO A 167 23.00 -27.15 36.12
N ALA A 168 22.80 -26.06 36.82
CA ALA A 168 23.65 -24.89 36.88
C ALA A 168 25.13 -25.26 37.13
N GLY A 169 25.97 -25.02 36.13
CA GLY A 169 27.42 -24.94 36.26
C GLY A 169 27.86 -23.58 35.73
N ALA A 170 28.31 -22.74 36.64
CA ALA A 170 28.81 -21.41 36.37
C ALA A 170 30.01 -21.41 35.43
N CYS A 171 29.98 -20.60 34.41
CA CYS A 171 31.19 -20.10 33.75
C CYS A 171 30.98 -18.60 33.39
N PRO A 172 31.83 -17.69 33.92
CA PRO A 172 31.77 -16.29 33.60
C PRO A 172 32.50 -16.07 32.28
N LEU A 173 31.79 -15.61 31.24
CA LEU A 173 32.42 -15.07 30.06
C LEU A 173 32.37 -13.55 30.11
N GLU A 174 33.56 -13.01 30.00
CA GLU A 174 33.98 -11.64 30.01
C GLU A 174 33.21 -10.80 28.95
N ALA A 175 33.00 -9.55 29.32
CA ALA A 175 32.46 -8.49 28.46
C ALA A 175 33.36 -8.28 27.24
N ALA A 176 32.83 -8.53 26.05
CA ALA A 176 33.45 -8.11 24.82
C ALA A 176 32.78 -6.86 24.30
N ASP A 177 33.60 -5.88 24.03
CA ASP A 177 33.41 -4.53 23.55
C ASP A 177 32.29 -4.33 22.52
N GLN A 178 31.45 -3.36 22.79
CA GLN A 178 30.55 -2.75 21.78
C GLN A 178 31.36 -1.75 20.95
N PRO A 179 31.34 -1.79 19.63
CA PRO A 179 31.94 -0.72 18.83
C PRO A 179 31.07 0.54 18.87
N ASN A 180 31.76 1.64 19.21
CA ASN A 180 31.26 3.00 19.31
C ASN A 180 30.83 3.53 17.92
N LEU A 181 29.53 3.82 17.77
CA LEU A 181 28.93 4.45 16.59
C LEU A 181 28.98 5.99 16.71
N GLN A 182 30.19 6.54 16.77
CA GLN A 182 30.45 7.97 16.59
C GLN A 182 31.67 8.11 15.69
N ASP A 183 31.47 8.14 14.38
CA ASP A 183 32.32 8.81 13.37
C ASP A 183 31.86 8.41 11.96
N ALA A 184 30.82 9.07 11.49
CA ALA A 184 30.51 9.12 10.05
C ALA A 184 29.83 10.45 9.69
N SER A 185 30.51 11.54 10.01
CA SER A 185 30.24 12.83 9.40
C SER A 185 31.51 13.31 8.72
N SER A 186 31.53 13.28 7.44
CA SER A 186 32.42 13.91 6.49
C SER A 186 32.98 12.93 5.44
N GLN A 187 32.32 12.86 4.31
CA GLN A 187 32.95 12.77 3.01
C GLN A 187 31.89 12.76 1.89
N SER A 188 31.61 13.94 1.38
CA SER A 188 31.24 14.08 -0.03
C SER A 188 32.49 13.88 -0.89
N PRO A 189 32.36 13.23 -2.02
CA PRO A 189 32.84 13.86 -3.22
C PRO A 189 31.83 13.78 -4.37
N CYS A 190 31.37 14.93 -4.74
CA CYS A 190 30.94 15.21 -6.10
C CYS A 190 32.17 15.25 -7.01
N SER A 191 32.07 14.61 -8.12
CA SER A 191 32.60 14.98 -9.45
C SER A 191 32.95 13.74 -10.25
N SER A 192 32.14 13.45 -11.21
CA SER A 192 32.63 13.09 -12.56
C SER A 192 31.46 13.14 -13.53
N SER A 193 31.49 14.21 -14.29
CA SER A 193 30.86 14.32 -15.60
C SER A 193 31.43 13.25 -16.53
N GLU A 194 30.57 12.36 -17.06
CA GLU A 194 30.89 11.67 -18.30
C GLU A 194 29.65 11.48 -19.16
N LYS A 195 29.80 11.96 -20.36
CA LYS A 195 28.99 11.94 -21.55
C LYS A 195 28.41 10.55 -21.85
N LEU A 196 27.13 10.46 -22.13
CA LEU A 196 26.58 9.46 -23.02
C LEU A 196 25.81 10.17 -24.12
N ALA A 197 26.47 10.24 -25.25
CA ALA A 197 25.89 10.55 -26.56
C ALA A 197 25.36 9.24 -27.16
N ASN A 198 24.26 9.36 -27.91
CA ASN A 198 23.73 8.45 -28.92
C ASN A 198 23.13 7.10 -28.43
N VAL A 199 21.82 6.97 -28.37
CA VAL A 199 20.94 6.40 -29.40
C VAL A 199 19.52 6.95 -29.18
#